data_3c7aae2fda055b09ef93e6d223f7539e
#
_entry.id   3c7aae2fda055b09ef93e6d223f7539e
#
_cell.length_a   1.000
_cell.length_b   1.000
_cell.length_c   1.000
_cell.angle_alpha   90.00
_cell.angle_beta   90.00
_cell.angle_gamma   90.00
#
_symmetry.space_group_name_H-M   'P 1'
#
loop_
_entity.id
_entity.type
_entity.pdbx_description
1 polymer ?
#
loop_
_entity_poly.entity_id
_entity_poly.type
_entity_poly.pdbx_seq_one_letter_code
_entity_poly.pdbx_strand_id
1 'polypeptide(L)'
;MKNELERKNKKNLFKPKFLLVQGRALPQGDESLQSFPSNWMDEFPLIEQLGFDGIEWIYDKKSEYNNPILNSYGQSKIKTISKKYHVSLENIVFDWFVTHPLLKKDSIPLQIKIKKLTDLLDKSEKIGFKRVIFPLLEGNALHDSNEMELFLKIFSDDILSVLNLKKIKIHFETSLSPDKELEFISRLDHDHAKICFDMGNSASMGYDCTEVLHKISPFLGSVHIKDRLLNGGTVPLGDGSVDFVKIFTILNEIKFSGPFSLQAYRDKNSNNIELLKNYFMFINNIIYRL
;
A
#
# COMPACT_ATOMS: atom_id res chain seq x y z
N MET A 1 -13.51 12.17 -40.19
CA MET A 1 -13.24 10.74 -39.91
C MET A 1 -11.93 10.52 -39.13
N LYS A 2 -10.73 10.99 -39.57
CA LYS A 2 -9.50 10.83 -38.75
C LYS A 2 -9.60 11.47 -37.34
N ASN A 3 -10.15 12.67 -37.24
CA ASN A 3 -10.29 13.39 -35.96
C ASN A 3 -11.35 12.80 -35.01
N GLU A 4 -12.30 12.02 -35.48
CA GLU A 4 -13.28 11.32 -34.64
C GLU A 4 -12.78 9.98 -34.12
N LEU A 5 -11.93 9.29 -34.89
CA LEU A 5 -11.22 8.08 -34.44
C LEU A 5 -10.17 8.43 -33.37
N GLU A 6 -9.46 9.55 -33.52
CA GLU A 6 -8.53 10.05 -32.49
C GLU A 6 -9.24 10.53 -31.23
N ARG A 7 -10.45 11.11 -31.36
CA ARG A 7 -11.29 11.51 -30.20
C ARG A 7 -11.97 10.32 -29.52
N LYS A 8 -12.31 9.24 -30.23
CA LYS A 8 -12.86 8.01 -29.67
C LYS A 8 -11.79 7.21 -28.92
N ASN A 9 -10.54 7.20 -29.40
CA ASN A 9 -9.40 6.56 -28.72
C ASN A 9 -8.96 7.27 -27.43
N LYS A 10 -9.33 8.55 -27.24
CA LYS A 10 -9.02 9.30 -25.99
C LYS A 10 -10.01 9.03 -24.86
N LYS A 11 -11.08 8.24 -25.05
CA LYS A 11 -12.18 8.10 -24.07
C LYS A 11 -11.99 6.95 -23.06
N ASN A 12 -10.99 6.09 -23.21
CA ASN A 12 -10.77 4.94 -22.30
C ASN A 12 -9.30 4.73 -21.92
N LEU A 13 -8.55 5.81 -21.72
CA LEU A 13 -7.19 5.66 -21.20
C LEU A 13 -7.27 5.26 -19.71
N PHE A 14 -6.70 4.11 -19.40
CA PHE A 14 -6.38 3.71 -18.03
C PHE A 14 -5.56 4.84 -17.38
N LYS A 15 -6.13 5.47 -16.36
CA LYS A 15 -5.50 6.61 -15.64
C LYS A 15 -5.33 6.21 -14.18
N PRO A 16 -4.29 5.47 -13.85
CA PRO A 16 -4.02 5.08 -12.49
C PRO A 16 -3.66 6.31 -11.64
N LYS A 17 -4.07 6.27 -10.37
CA LYS A 17 -3.64 7.24 -9.37
C LYS A 17 -2.37 6.73 -8.72
N PHE A 18 -1.27 7.48 -8.86
CA PHE A 18 0.02 7.10 -8.32
C PHE A 18 0.32 7.76 -6.99
N LEU A 19 0.65 6.95 -6.00
CA LEU A 19 1.13 7.39 -4.69
C LEU A 19 2.60 7.05 -4.54
N LEU A 20 3.31 7.86 -3.78
CA LEU A 20 4.67 7.51 -3.34
C LEU A 20 4.62 7.00 -1.90
N VAL A 21 5.21 5.85 -1.64
CA VAL A 21 5.40 5.36 -0.28
C VAL A 21 6.36 6.28 0.46
N GLN A 22 5.97 6.72 1.65
CA GLN A 22 6.71 7.68 2.46
C GLN A 22 8.18 7.28 2.69
N GLY A 23 9.07 8.25 2.72
CA GLY A 23 10.50 8.06 2.86
C GLY A 23 11.24 7.79 1.55
N ARG A 24 10.53 7.53 0.44
CA ARG A 24 11.17 7.18 -0.85
C ARG A 24 11.85 8.36 -1.53
N ALA A 25 11.35 9.58 -1.37
CA ALA A 25 11.92 10.78 -1.98
C ALA A 25 13.10 11.37 -1.20
N LEU A 26 13.28 10.96 0.05
CA LEU A 26 14.32 11.50 0.93
C LEU A 26 15.60 10.66 0.87
N PRO A 27 16.77 11.25 1.15
CA PRO A 27 18.00 10.50 1.34
C PRO A 27 17.79 9.42 2.41
N GLN A 28 18.27 8.22 2.12
CA GLN A 28 18.21 7.12 3.06
C GLN A 28 19.42 7.19 3.99
N GLY A 29 19.21 7.22 5.31
CA GLY A 29 20.22 6.86 6.29
C GLY A 29 20.53 5.35 6.25
N ASP A 30 21.20 4.81 7.26
CA ASP A 30 21.53 3.37 7.37
C ASP A 30 20.33 2.44 7.58
N GLU A 31 19.12 2.91 7.25
CA GLU A 31 17.89 2.27 7.65
C GLU A 31 17.26 1.39 6.58
N SER A 32 16.34 0.52 7.05
CA SER A 32 15.53 -0.38 6.24
C SER A 32 14.83 0.34 5.07
N LEU A 33 14.44 -0.44 4.06
CA LEU A 33 13.71 0.01 2.87
C LEU A 33 12.50 0.88 3.19
N GLN A 34 11.85 0.68 4.34
CA GLN A 34 10.64 1.35 4.74
C GLN A 34 10.73 1.80 6.19
N SER A 35 10.66 3.10 6.42
CA SER A 35 10.55 3.70 7.74
C SER A 35 10.02 5.12 7.65
N PHE A 36 9.34 5.56 8.71
CA PHE A 36 8.85 6.93 8.82
C PHE A 36 10.03 7.91 8.91
N PRO A 37 10.14 8.90 8.01
CA PRO A 37 11.25 9.86 8.03
C PRO A 37 11.00 10.98 9.04
N SER A 38 12.04 11.37 9.78
CA SER A 38 11.96 12.47 10.76
C SER A 38 11.64 13.83 10.10
N ASN A 39 12.14 14.04 8.89
CA ASN A 39 11.91 15.24 8.06
C ASN A 39 10.76 15.05 7.06
N TRP A 40 9.71 14.34 7.43
CA TRP A 40 8.57 13.95 6.60
C TRP A 40 7.92 15.11 5.81
N MET A 41 8.02 16.34 6.30
CA MET A 41 7.45 17.51 5.61
C MET A 41 8.17 17.83 4.30
N ASP A 42 9.45 17.49 4.20
CA ASP A 42 10.29 17.78 3.03
C ASP A 42 9.93 16.86 1.83
N GLU A 43 9.17 15.78 2.06
CA GLU A 43 8.71 14.92 0.99
C GLU A 43 7.60 15.55 0.13
N PHE A 44 6.73 16.36 0.72
CA PHE A 44 5.57 16.88 0.01
C PHE A 44 5.91 17.71 -1.23
N PRO A 45 6.84 18.69 -1.16
CA PRO A 45 7.28 19.39 -2.37
C PRO A 45 7.94 18.46 -3.40
N LEU A 46 8.63 17.41 -2.95
CA LEU A 46 9.27 16.45 -3.87
C LEU A 46 8.23 15.55 -4.56
N ILE A 47 7.20 15.09 -3.83
CA ILE A 47 6.10 14.31 -4.37
C ILE A 47 5.35 15.10 -5.46
N GLU A 48 5.03 16.38 -5.19
CA GLU A 48 4.42 17.28 -6.17
C GLU A 48 5.32 17.46 -7.40
N GLN A 49 6.60 17.75 -7.18
CA GLN A 49 7.59 17.93 -8.27
C GLN A 49 7.78 16.68 -9.13
N LEU A 50 7.69 15.49 -8.53
CA LEU A 50 7.79 14.20 -9.22
C LEU A 50 6.52 13.84 -9.99
N GLY A 51 5.40 14.52 -9.74
CA GLY A 51 4.12 14.30 -10.41
C GLY A 51 3.29 13.15 -9.82
N PHE A 52 3.56 12.74 -8.58
CA PHE A 52 2.68 11.78 -7.88
C PHE A 52 1.42 12.47 -7.38
N ASP A 53 0.30 11.75 -7.40
CA ASP A 53 -1.00 12.27 -6.96
C ASP A 53 -1.14 12.34 -5.43
N GLY A 54 -0.33 11.58 -4.70
CA GLY A 54 -0.45 11.51 -3.26
C GLY A 54 0.65 10.71 -2.58
N ILE A 55 0.46 10.52 -1.29
CA ILE A 55 1.38 9.80 -0.42
C ILE A 55 0.70 8.56 0.18
N GLU A 56 1.47 7.49 0.34
CA GLU A 56 1.16 6.40 1.27
C GLU A 56 1.99 6.61 2.53
N TRP A 57 1.32 6.96 3.60
CA TRP A 57 1.93 7.31 4.88
C TRP A 57 2.37 6.07 5.65
N ILE A 58 3.42 6.18 6.44
CA ILE A 58 3.92 5.07 7.26
C ILE A 58 3.66 5.34 8.75
N TYR A 59 3.15 4.32 9.44
CA TYR A 59 3.16 4.23 10.90
C TYR A 59 3.89 2.96 11.32
N ASP A 60 5.11 3.12 11.82
CA ASP A 60 6.02 2.04 12.18
C ASP A 60 6.44 2.08 13.66
N LYS A 61 7.22 1.08 14.09
CA LYS A 61 7.79 1.00 15.44
C LYS A 61 8.67 2.20 15.79
N LYS A 62 9.45 2.72 14.84
CA LYS A 62 10.37 3.84 15.10
C LYS A 62 9.61 5.15 15.37
N SER A 63 8.47 5.32 14.72
CA SER A 63 7.62 6.51 14.86
C SER A 63 6.48 6.35 15.87
N GLU A 64 6.39 5.23 16.59
CA GLU A 64 5.23 4.90 17.43
C GLU A 64 4.86 5.94 18.50
N TYR A 65 5.78 6.83 18.88
CA TYR A 65 5.55 7.88 19.86
C TYR A 65 5.60 9.30 19.28
N ASN A 66 6.22 9.48 18.12
CA ASN A 66 6.46 10.80 17.53
C ASN A 66 5.83 11.00 16.15
N ASN A 67 5.13 9.99 15.62
CA ASN A 67 4.40 10.13 14.36
C ASN A 67 3.34 11.23 14.49
N PRO A 68 3.32 12.22 13.60
CA PRO A 68 2.41 13.37 13.73
C PRO A 68 0.92 13.00 13.63
N ILE A 69 0.56 11.79 13.18
CA ILE A 69 -0.83 11.32 13.21
C ILE A 69 -1.39 11.18 14.64
N LEU A 70 -0.52 11.08 15.64
CA LEU A 70 -0.91 10.73 17.02
C LEU A 70 -1.55 11.88 17.79
N ASN A 71 -1.33 13.14 17.38
CA ASN A 71 -1.85 14.31 18.07
C ASN A 71 -2.45 15.35 17.13
N SER A 72 -3.32 16.21 17.65
CA SER A 72 -4.08 17.19 16.86
C SER A 72 -3.22 18.22 16.14
N TYR A 73 -2.10 18.61 16.72
CA TYR A 73 -1.16 19.55 16.09
C TYR A 73 -0.49 18.95 14.86
N GLY A 74 0.02 17.72 14.98
CA GLY A 74 0.59 16.97 13.85
C GLY A 74 -0.44 16.72 12.75
N GLN A 75 -1.66 16.29 13.12
CA GLN A 75 -2.77 16.09 12.20
C GLN A 75 -3.10 17.36 11.40
N SER A 76 -3.13 18.50 12.07
CA SER A 76 -3.35 19.80 11.42
C SER A 76 -2.22 20.14 10.44
N LYS A 77 -0.96 19.90 10.84
CA LYS A 77 0.21 20.09 9.96
C LYS A 77 0.15 19.22 8.71
N ILE A 78 -0.19 17.93 8.86
CA ILE A 78 -0.34 17.00 7.73
C ILE A 78 -1.36 17.55 6.73
N LYS A 79 -2.55 17.94 7.20
CA LYS A 79 -3.61 18.52 6.34
C LYS A 79 -3.16 19.80 5.63
N THR A 80 -2.48 20.68 6.36
CA THR A 80 -2.01 21.96 5.80
C THR A 80 -0.99 21.75 4.70
N ILE A 81 0.01 20.87 4.92
CA ILE A 81 1.07 20.63 3.95
C ILE A 81 0.55 19.85 2.73
N SER A 82 -0.33 18.86 2.95
CA SER A 82 -1.02 18.14 1.90
C SER A 82 -1.77 19.09 0.95
N LYS A 83 -2.53 20.03 1.52
CA LYS A 83 -3.24 21.04 0.74
C LYS A 83 -2.28 22.01 0.02
N LYS A 84 -1.19 22.41 0.68
CA LYS A 84 -0.21 23.35 0.11
C LYS A 84 0.46 22.80 -1.15
N TYR A 85 0.81 21.52 -1.15
CA TYR A 85 1.54 20.86 -2.24
C TYR A 85 0.66 19.93 -3.09
N HIS A 86 -0.67 20.01 -2.97
CA HIS A 86 -1.63 19.21 -3.74
C HIS A 86 -1.39 17.69 -3.66
N VAL A 87 -0.77 17.20 -2.58
CA VAL A 87 -0.48 15.78 -2.34
C VAL A 87 -1.63 15.15 -1.58
N SER A 88 -2.37 14.25 -2.20
CA SER A 88 -3.53 13.61 -1.55
C SER A 88 -3.12 12.61 -0.47
N LEU A 89 -3.92 12.56 0.60
CA LEU A 89 -3.78 11.61 1.70
C LEU A 89 -4.65 10.38 1.39
N GLU A 90 -4.09 9.39 0.73
CA GLU A 90 -4.89 8.25 0.26
C GLU A 90 -4.74 7.05 1.18
N ASN A 91 -3.51 6.58 1.36
CA ASN A 91 -3.19 5.36 2.08
C ASN A 91 -2.32 5.66 3.30
N ILE A 92 -2.50 4.86 4.34
CA ILE A 92 -1.57 4.77 5.47
C ILE A 92 -1.29 3.30 5.75
N VAL A 93 -0.01 2.92 5.84
CA VAL A 93 0.40 1.56 6.19
C VAL A 93 0.73 1.46 7.68
N PHE A 94 0.24 0.40 8.32
CA PHE A 94 0.43 0.13 9.74
C PHE A 94 1.56 -0.89 9.98
N ASP A 95 2.78 -0.54 9.57
CA ASP A 95 3.99 -1.39 9.70
C ASP A 95 4.36 -1.71 11.16
N TRP A 96 3.80 -0.95 12.11
CA TRP A 96 3.95 -1.27 13.52
C TRP A 96 3.52 -2.70 13.85
N PHE A 97 2.51 -3.23 13.15
CA PHE A 97 2.01 -4.59 13.36
C PHE A 97 2.93 -5.68 12.81
N VAL A 98 3.87 -5.37 11.91
CA VAL A 98 4.91 -6.32 11.47
C VAL A 98 5.83 -6.67 12.64
N THR A 99 6.17 -5.69 13.48
CA THR A 99 7.03 -5.87 14.66
C THR A 99 6.24 -6.25 15.93
N HIS A 100 4.96 -5.95 15.98
CA HIS A 100 4.05 -6.29 17.07
C HIS A 100 2.83 -7.03 16.51
N PRO A 101 3.01 -8.28 16.09
CA PRO A 101 1.97 -9.05 15.40
C PRO A 101 0.70 -9.18 16.21
N LEU A 102 -0.46 -9.06 15.54
CA LEU A 102 -1.74 -9.04 16.24
C LEU A 102 -1.98 -10.34 17.03
N LEU A 103 -1.71 -11.47 16.42
CA LEU A 103 -2.00 -12.79 17.01
C LEU A 103 -0.87 -13.35 17.88
N LYS A 104 0.36 -12.89 17.70
CA LYS A 104 1.49 -13.45 18.44
C LYS A 104 1.51 -12.97 19.88
N LYS A 105 1.81 -13.91 20.79
CA LYS A 105 2.03 -13.60 22.21
C LYS A 105 3.41 -12.92 22.35
N ASP A 106 3.38 -11.69 22.70
CA ASP A 106 4.55 -10.87 23.09
C ASP A 106 4.23 -10.16 24.42
N SER A 107 5.03 -9.16 24.80
CA SER A 107 4.80 -8.37 26.01
C SER A 107 3.54 -7.48 25.95
N ILE A 108 2.93 -7.32 24.76
CA ILE A 108 1.76 -6.47 24.57
C ILE A 108 0.49 -7.35 24.50
N PRO A 109 -0.44 -7.20 25.43
CA PRO A 109 -1.70 -7.94 25.39
C PRO A 109 -2.51 -7.69 24.12
N LEU A 110 -3.19 -8.71 23.61
CA LEU A 110 -4.03 -8.63 22.41
C LEU A 110 -5.00 -7.44 22.45
N GLN A 111 -5.68 -7.22 23.57
CA GLN A 111 -6.65 -6.12 23.72
C GLN A 111 -6.00 -4.74 23.56
N ILE A 112 -4.75 -4.59 23.96
CA ILE A 112 -3.99 -3.34 23.74
C ILE A 112 -3.66 -3.16 22.26
N LYS A 113 -3.32 -4.24 21.55
CA LYS A 113 -3.07 -4.20 20.10
C LYS A 113 -4.35 -3.87 19.32
N ILE A 114 -5.49 -4.48 19.68
CA ILE A 114 -6.80 -4.17 19.09
C ILE A 114 -7.16 -2.71 19.34
N LYS A 115 -7.02 -2.23 20.58
CA LYS A 115 -7.27 -0.84 20.92
C LYS A 115 -6.36 0.10 20.11
N LYS A 116 -5.08 -0.23 19.96
CA LYS A 116 -4.14 0.55 19.13
C LYS A 116 -4.58 0.60 17.68
N LEU A 117 -5.01 -0.52 17.11
CA LEU A 117 -5.53 -0.58 15.74
C LEU A 117 -6.75 0.34 15.57
N THR A 118 -7.74 0.22 16.45
CA THR A 118 -8.97 1.04 16.37
C THR A 118 -8.70 2.53 16.60
N ASP A 119 -7.79 2.89 17.52
CA ASP A 119 -7.34 4.27 17.72
C ASP A 119 -6.61 4.85 16.51
N LEU A 120 -5.79 4.04 15.82
CA LEU A 120 -5.10 4.44 14.59
C LEU A 120 -6.08 4.61 13.42
N LEU A 121 -7.09 3.74 13.29
CA LEU A 121 -8.17 3.90 12.30
C LEU A 121 -8.88 5.24 12.50
N ASP A 122 -9.25 5.57 13.73
CA ASP A 122 -9.92 6.83 14.06
C ASP A 122 -9.07 8.07 13.70
N LYS A 123 -7.78 8.04 14.07
CA LYS A 123 -6.86 9.12 13.76
C LYS A 123 -6.63 9.28 12.26
N SER A 124 -6.48 8.17 11.55
CA SER A 124 -6.26 8.16 10.10
C SER A 124 -7.47 8.75 9.34
N GLU A 125 -8.67 8.36 9.72
CA GLU A 125 -9.89 8.91 9.13
C GLU A 125 -10.03 10.41 9.41
N LYS A 126 -9.78 10.86 10.65
CA LYS A 126 -9.82 12.28 11.03
C LYS A 126 -8.85 13.14 10.23
N ILE A 127 -7.71 12.61 9.84
CA ILE A 127 -6.74 13.29 8.96
C ILE A 127 -7.24 13.36 7.53
N GLY A 128 -7.98 12.36 7.08
CA GLY A 128 -8.55 12.28 5.73
C GLY A 128 -7.96 11.15 4.88
N PHE A 129 -7.22 10.22 5.49
CA PHE A 129 -6.83 8.98 4.82
C PHE A 129 -8.07 8.16 4.47
N LYS A 130 -8.04 7.55 3.31
CA LYS A 130 -9.17 6.75 2.80
C LYS A 130 -9.01 5.27 3.06
N ARG A 131 -7.75 4.82 3.18
CA ARG A 131 -7.39 3.40 3.29
C ARG A 131 -6.28 3.20 4.29
N VAL A 132 -6.38 2.10 5.00
CA VAL A 132 -5.30 1.56 5.81
C VAL A 132 -4.77 0.32 5.11
N ILE A 133 -3.47 0.26 4.83
CA ILE A 133 -2.80 -0.97 4.45
C ILE A 133 -2.41 -1.69 5.73
N PHE A 134 -2.97 -2.88 5.93
CA PHE A 134 -2.68 -3.71 7.09
C PHE A 134 -1.84 -4.92 6.68
N PRO A 135 -0.56 -4.96 7.05
CA PRO A 135 0.33 -6.02 6.64
C PRO A 135 0.05 -7.31 7.43
N LEU A 136 -0.34 -8.36 6.71
CA LEU A 136 -0.41 -9.75 7.17
C LEU A 136 0.72 -10.55 6.53
N LEU A 137 1.95 -10.09 6.74
CA LEU A 137 3.17 -10.63 6.16
C LEU A 137 4.32 -10.57 7.17
N GLU A 138 5.42 -11.22 6.89
CA GLU A 138 6.60 -11.29 7.77
C GLU A 138 6.23 -11.71 9.20
N GLY A 139 6.55 -10.88 10.20
CA GLY A 139 6.23 -11.15 11.59
C GLY A 139 4.73 -11.31 11.88
N ASN A 140 3.87 -10.63 11.12
CA ASN A 140 2.41 -10.63 11.27
C ASN A 140 1.69 -11.56 10.27
N ALA A 141 2.42 -12.43 9.56
CA ALA A 141 1.84 -13.39 8.62
C ALA A 141 0.90 -14.38 9.30
N LEU A 142 -0.12 -14.81 8.57
CA LEU A 142 -0.99 -15.93 8.97
C LEU A 142 -0.38 -17.21 8.42
N HIS A 143 0.04 -18.13 9.29
CA HIS A 143 0.79 -19.31 8.89
C HIS A 143 -0.08 -20.55 8.66
N ASP A 144 -1.22 -20.63 9.34
CA ASP A 144 -2.12 -21.78 9.24
C ASP A 144 -3.60 -21.37 9.34
N SER A 145 -4.47 -22.35 9.19
CA SER A 145 -5.92 -22.14 9.25
C SER A 145 -6.41 -21.71 10.63
N ASN A 146 -5.75 -22.10 11.72
CA ASN A 146 -6.13 -21.70 13.07
C ASN A 146 -5.86 -20.21 13.31
N GLU A 147 -4.70 -19.71 12.84
CA GLU A 147 -4.39 -18.28 12.89
C GLU A 147 -5.36 -17.49 12.03
N MET A 148 -5.72 -17.98 10.84
CA MET A 148 -6.72 -17.35 9.99
C MET A 148 -8.09 -17.29 10.69
N GLU A 149 -8.58 -18.38 11.26
CA GLU A 149 -9.84 -18.42 12.01
C GLU A 149 -9.84 -17.42 13.17
N LEU A 150 -8.75 -17.40 13.94
CA LEU A 150 -8.62 -16.49 15.06
C LEU A 150 -8.62 -15.03 14.60
N PHE A 151 -7.89 -14.71 13.50
CA PHE A 151 -7.88 -13.37 12.95
C PHE A 151 -9.26 -12.94 12.47
N LEU A 152 -9.97 -13.79 11.71
CA LEU A 152 -11.32 -13.53 11.23
C LEU A 152 -12.30 -13.28 12.37
N LYS A 153 -12.18 -14.05 13.44
CA LYS A 153 -12.99 -13.86 14.66
C LYS A 153 -12.71 -12.49 15.31
N ILE A 154 -11.45 -12.12 15.51
CA ILE A 154 -11.08 -10.82 16.09
C ILE A 154 -11.57 -9.68 15.18
N PHE A 155 -11.42 -9.83 13.86
CA PHE A 155 -11.89 -8.83 12.93
C PHE A 155 -13.40 -8.62 13.05
N SER A 156 -14.17 -9.70 13.08
CA SER A 156 -15.64 -9.66 13.23
C SER A 156 -16.06 -9.06 14.56
N ASP A 157 -15.48 -9.54 15.67
CA ASP A 157 -15.95 -9.23 17.02
C ASP A 157 -15.50 -7.82 17.48
N ASP A 158 -14.28 -7.41 17.14
CA ASP A 158 -13.66 -6.22 17.73
C ASP A 158 -13.44 -5.06 16.72
N ILE A 159 -13.18 -5.37 15.42
CA ILE A 159 -12.74 -4.35 14.45
C ILE A 159 -13.91 -3.89 13.57
N LEU A 160 -14.76 -4.81 13.14
CA LEU A 160 -15.84 -4.55 12.19
C LEU A 160 -16.82 -3.49 12.69
N SER A 161 -17.19 -3.52 13.98
CA SER A 161 -18.07 -2.53 14.58
C SER A 161 -17.52 -1.11 14.50
N VAL A 162 -16.20 -0.96 14.59
CA VAL A 162 -15.51 0.32 14.46
C VAL A 162 -15.51 0.78 12.99
N LEU A 163 -15.24 -0.13 12.05
CA LEU A 163 -15.23 0.17 10.63
C LEU A 163 -16.61 0.59 10.10
N ASN A 164 -17.67 -0.05 10.57
CA ASN A 164 -19.06 0.28 10.21
C ASN A 164 -19.45 1.75 10.51
N LEU A 165 -18.78 2.37 11.46
CA LEU A 165 -18.99 3.77 11.83
C LEU A 165 -18.08 4.73 11.06
N LYS A 166 -17.26 4.22 10.15
CA LYS A 166 -16.19 4.97 9.47
C LYS A 166 -16.27 4.87 7.95
N LYS A 167 -15.66 5.85 7.30
CA LYS A 167 -15.50 5.85 5.83
C LYS A 167 -14.16 5.27 5.36
N ILE A 168 -13.27 4.94 6.31
CA ILE A 168 -11.96 4.36 6.00
C ILE A 168 -12.09 2.86 5.70
N LYS A 169 -11.29 2.35 4.77
CA LYS A 169 -11.23 0.93 4.41
C LYS A 169 -9.92 0.32 4.88
N ILE A 170 -9.93 -0.98 5.18
CA ILE A 170 -8.71 -1.76 5.41
C ILE A 170 -8.40 -2.58 4.18
N HIS A 171 -7.17 -2.45 3.67
CA HIS A 171 -6.65 -3.29 2.61
C HIS A 171 -5.56 -4.18 3.19
N PHE A 172 -5.74 -5.48 3.10
CA PHE A 172 -4.80 -6.46 3.62
C PHE A 172 -3.72 -6.76 2.58
N GLU A 173 -2.46 -6.55 2.95
CA GLU A 173 -1.30 -7.03 2.20
C GLU A 173 -0.88 -8.35 2.83
N THR A 174 -0.96 -9.46 2.09
CA THR A 174 -0.76 -10.80 2.64
C THR A 174 0.41 -11.54 2.00
N SER A 175 0.93 -12.55 2.70
CA SER A 175 1.84 -13.57 2.16
C SER A 175 1.14 -14.92 1.94
N LEU A 176 -0.18 -14.95 1.94
CA LEU A 176 -0.98 -16.14 1.69
C LEU A 176 -0.82 -16.62 0.24
N SER A 177 -0.98 -17.92 0.01
CA SER A 177 -1.11 -18.44 -1.35
C SER A 177 -2.39 -17.91 -1.99
N PRO A 178 -2.49 -17.86 -3.35
CA PRO A 178 -3.64 -17.28 -4.04
C PRO A 178 -4.99 -17.84 -3.61
N ASP A 179 -5.07 -19.16 -3.37
CA ASP A 179 -6.30 -19.80 -2.90
C ASP A 179 -6.63 -19.43 -1.45
N LYS A 180 -5.61 -19.34 -0.59
CA LYS A 180 -5.80 -18.95 0.80
C LYS A 180 -6.12 -17.45 0.95
N GLU A 181 -5.57 -16.62 0.09
CA GLU A 181 -5.91 -15.19 0.04
C GLU A 181 -7.37 -14.98 -0.38
N LEU A 182 -7.83 -15.72 -1.40
CA LEU A 182 -9.23 -15.70 -1.81
C LEU A 182 -10.14 -16.22 -0.70
N GLU A 183 -9.80 -17.35 -0.05
CA GLU A 183 -10.52 -17.88 1.10
C GLU A 183 -10.62 -16.83 2.22
N PHE A 184 -9.51 -16.22 2.58
CA PHE A 184 -9.43 -15.21 3.62
C PHE A 184 -10.35 -14.01 3.34
N ILE A 185 -10.19 -13.38 2.18
CA ILE A 185 -10.93 -12.14 1.87
C ILE A 185 -12.43 -12.40 1.65
N SER A 186 -12.78 -13.55 1.06
CA SER A 186 -14.18 -13.92 0.84
C SER A 186 -14.97 -14.11 2.16
N ARG A 187 -14.28 -14.51 3.20
CA ARG A 187 -14.88 -14.75 4.53
C ARG A 187 -15.03 -13.47 5.35
N LEU A 188 -14.29 -12.43 5.02
CA LEU A 188 -14.49 -11.13 5.62
C LEU A 188 -15.79 -10.47 5.15
N ASP A 189 -16.23 -10.78 3.92
CA ASP A 189 -17.48 -10.34 3.28
C ASP A 189 -17.91 -8.95 3.74
N HIS A 190 -17.03 -7.96 3.56
CA HIS A 190 -17.26 -6.63 4.08
C HIS A 190 -16.83 -5.55 3.08
N ASP A 191 -17.70 -4.54 2.90
CA ASP A 191 -17.43 -3.41 2.01
C ASP A 191 -16.18 -2.60 2.40
N HIS A 192 -15.73 -2.73 3.64
CA HIS A 192 -14.54 -2.05 4.14
C HIS A 192 -13.25 -2.87 4.03
N ALA A 193 -13.32 -4.18 3.71
CA ALA A 193 -12.16 -5.07 3.58
C ALA A 193 -11.83 -5.33 2.13
N LYS A 194 -10.57 -5.09 1.73
CA LYS A 194 -10.05 -5.33 0.38
C LYS A 194 -8.63 -5.90 0.46
N ILE A 195 -8.08 -6.29 -0.68
CA ILE A 195 -6.69 -6.72 -0.82
C ILE A 195 -5.83 -5.56 -1.33
N CYS A 196 -4.64 -5.43 -0.77
CA CYS A 196 -3.52 -4.70 -1.33
C CYS A 196 -2.58 -5.70 -2.00
N PHE A 197 -2.60 -5.75 -3.34
CA PHE A 197 -1.75 -6.65 -4.10
C PHE A 197 -0.35 -6.04 -4.26
N ASP A 198 0.68 -6.69 -3.70
CA ASP A 198 2.09 -6.33 -3.91
C ASP A 198 2.69 -7.20 -5.02
N MET A 199 3.00 -6.57 -6.16
CA MET A 199 3.55 -7.24 -7.35
C MET A 199 4.85 -7.97 -7.03
N GLY A 200 5.75 -7.33 -6.30
CA GLY A 200 7.07 -7.87 -5.97
C GLY A 200 7.00 -9.02 -4.97
N ASN A 201 6.18 -8.90 -3.93
CA ASN A 201 6.00 -9.96 -2.96
C ASN A 201 5.40 -11.22 -3.62
N SER A 202 4.38 -11.05 -4.45
CA SER A 202 3.76 -12.15 -5.19
C SER A 202 4.76 -12.84 -6.14
N ALA A 203 5.50 -12.07 -6.93
CA ALA A 203 6.51 -12.61 -7.84
C ALA A 203 7.68 -13.30 -7.09
N SER A 204 8.12 -12.73 -5.97
CA SER A 204 9.17 -13.31 -5.13
C SER A 204 8.78 -14.66 -4.53
N MET A 205 7.52 -14.88 -4.25
CA MET A 205 6.98 -16.17 -3.79
C MET A 205 6.75 -17.17 -4.93
N GLY A 206 7.00 -16.77 -6.19
CA GLY A 206 6.83 -17.63 -7.35
C GLY A 206 5.37 -17.81 -7.79
N TYR A 207 4.46 -16.96 -7.32
CA TYR A 207 3.06 -17.03 -7.76
C TYR A 207 2.90 -16.44 -9.16
N ASP A 208 2.04 -17.04 -9.97
CA ASP A 208 1.61 -16.41 -11.24
C ASP A 208 0.71 -15.21 -10.92
N CYS A 209 1.27 -14.02 -11.04
CA CYS A 209 0.56 -12.77 -10.77
C CYS A 209 -0.74 -12.62 -11.58
N THR A 210 -0.84 -13.31 -12.74
CA THR A 210 -2.08 -13.35 -13.54
C THR A 210 -3.16 -14.12 -12.81
N GLU A 211 -2.81 -15.32 -12.35
CA GLU A 211 -3.74 -16.18 -11.62
C GLU A 211 -4.21 -15.47 -10.33
N VAL A 212 -3.26 -14.87 -9.59
CA VAL A 212 -3.56 -14.10 -8.38
C VAL A 212 -4.58 -13.00 -8.69
N LEU A 213 -4.28 -12.13 -9.66
CA LEU A 213 -5.14 -10.98 -9.98
C LEU A 213 -6.53 -11.41 -10.46
N HIS A 214 -6.66 -12.46 -11.25
CA HIS A 214 -7.97 -12.98 -11.65
C HIS A 214 -8.79 -13.49 -10.47
N LYS A 215 -8.14 -14.18 -9.52
CA LYS A 215 -8.81 -14.67 -8.29
C LYS A 215 -9.28 -13.56 -7.38
N ILE A 216 -8.43 -12.55 -7.13
CA ILE A 216 -8.72 -11.50 -6.15
C ILE A 216 -9.36 -10.25 -6.75
N SER A 217 -9.57 -10.17 -8.07
CA SER A 217 -10.07 -8.97 -8.77
C SER A 217 -11.31 -8.32 -8.15
N PRO A 218 -12.33 -9.07 -7.65
CA PRO A 218 -13.49 -8.46 -6.98
C PRO A 218 -13.16 -7.78 -5.65
N PHE A 219 -12.06 -8.19 -5.04
CA PHE A 219 -11.61 -7.73 -3.74
C PHE A 219 -10.40 -6.80 -3.80
N LEU A 220 -9.87 -6.54 -5.00
CA LEU A 220 -8.71 -5.71 -5.19
C LEU A 220 -9.01 -4.25 -4.84
N GLY A 221 -8.24 -3.68 -3.92
CA GLY A 221 -8.45 -2.32 -3.41
C GLY A 221 -7.30 -1.35 -3.68
N SER A 222 -6.07 -1.84 -3.64
CA SER A 222 -4.84 -1.08 -3.93
C SER A 222 -3.76 -2.01 -4.47
N VAL A 223 -2.73 -1.42 -5.08
CA VAL A 223 -1.61 -2.16 -5.66
C VAL A 223 -0.30 -1.51 -5.23
N HIS A 224 0.66 -2.31 -4.75
CA HIS A 224 2.03 -1.89 -4.55
C HIS A 224 2.88 -2.23 -5.77
N ILE A 225 3.55 -1.22 -6.31
CA ILE A 225 4.51 -1.37 -7.41
C ILE A 225 5.89 -1.56 -6.81
N LYS A 226 6.41 -2.76 -6.97
CA LYS A 226 7.68 -3.22 -6.43
C LYS A 226 8.23 -4.30 -7.32
N ASP A 227 9.53 -4.47 -7.37
CA ASP A 227 10.15 -5.61 -8.03
C ASP A 227 11.07 -6.36 -7.06
N ARG A 228 11.07 -7.67 -7.18
CA ARG A 228 11.89 -8.57 -6.35
C ARG A 228 12.40 -9.74 -7.18
N LEU A 229 13.56 -10.25 -6.77
CA LEU A 229 14.04 -11.53 -7.28
C LEU A 229 13.18 -12.69 -6.73
N LEU A 230 13.06 -13.77 -7.49
CA LEU A 230 12.44 -15.01 -7.01
C LEU A 230 13.15 -15.48 -5.75
N ASN A 231 12.39 -15.71 -4.68
CA ASN A 231 12.92 -16.03 -3.34
C ASN A 231 13.96 -15.01 -2.81
N GLY A 232 13.98 -13.79 -3.36
CA GLY A 232 15.01 -12.80 -3.07
C GLY A 232 14.48 -11.45 -2.59
N GLY A 233 15.40 -10.49 -2.49
CA GLY A 233 15.14 -9.14 -2.03
C GLY A 233 14.55 -8.22 -3.11
N THR A 234 14.23 -6.99 -2.70
CA THR A 234 13.78 -5.92 -3.57
C THR A 234 14.93 -5.43 -4.46
N VAL A 235 14.65 -5.24 -5.74
CA VAL A 235 15.58 -4.77 -6.78
C VAL A 235 14.97 -3.60 -7.55
N PRO A 236 15.74 -2.87 -8.37
CA PRO A 236 15.21 -1.87 -9.28
C PRO A 236 14.09 -2.43 -10.16
N LEU A 237 13.12 -1.59 -10.54
CA LEU A 237 12.01 -2.02 -11.40
C LEU A 237 12.55 -2.49 -12.77
N GLY A 238 12.20 -3.70 -13.13
CA GLY A 238 12.64 -4.37 -14.36
C GLY A 238 13.83 -5.30 -14.21
N ASP A 239 14.48 -5.32 -13.04
CA ASP A 239 15.63 -6.19 -12.76
C ASP A 239 15.23 -7.47 -11.99
N GLY A 240 13.95 -7.57 -11.62
CA GLY A 240 13.41 -8.67 -10.82
C GLY A 240 12.58 -9.67 -11.63
N SER A 241 11.62 -10.28 -10.94
CA SER A 241 10.79 -11.36 -11.48
C SER A 241 9.37 -10.90 -11.85
N VAL A 242 9.07 -9.60 -11.73
CA VAL A 242 7.74 -9.06 -12.02
C VAL A 242 7.55 -8.85 -13.52
N ASP A 243 6.51 -9.46 -14.11
CA ASP A 243 6.05 -9.14 -15.46
C ASP A 243 5.09 -7.94 -15.43
N PHE A 244 5.65 -6.75 -15.42
CA PHE A 244 4.88 -5.50 -15.36
C PHE A 244 3.91 -5.34 -16.52
N VAL A 245 4.29 -5.75 -17.73
CA VAL A 245 3.43 -5.63 -18.91
C VAL A 245 2.17 -6.47 -18.73
N LYS A 246 2.35 -7.72 -18.33
CA LYS A 246 1.24 -8.66 -18.11
C LYS A 246 0.31 -8.18 -16.98
N ILE A 247 0.89 -7.73 -15.86
CA ILE A 247 0.13 -7.23 -14.71
C ILE A 247 -0.70 -5.99 -15.08
N PHE A 248 -0.09 -4.97 -15.70
CA PHE A 248 -0.82 -3.76 -16.07
C PHE A 248 -1.87 -4.03 -17.16
N THR A 249 -1.63 -5.00 -18.07
CA THR A 249 -2.64 -5.45 -19.03
C THR A 249 -3.88 -5.96 -18.31
N ILE A 250 -3.71 -6.87 -17.35
CA ILE A 250 -4.83 -7.43 -16.57
C ILE A 250 -5.54 -6.34 -15.76
N LEU A 251 -4.78 -5.47 -15.09
CA LEU A 251 -5.37 -4.37 -14.31
C LEU A 251 -6.21 -3.43 -15.17
N ASN A 252 -5.80 -3.20 -16.43
CA ASN A 252 -6.58 -2.45 -17.40
C ASN A 252 -7.84 -3.23 -17.86
N GLU A 253 -7.73 -4.52 -18.13
CA GLU A 253 -8.85 -5.39 -18.52
C GLU A 253 -9.95 -5.46 -17.45
N ILE A 254 -9.56 -5.62 -16.18
CA ILE A 254 -10.50 -5.62 -15.05
C ILE A 254 -10.96 -4.20 -14.66
N LYS A 255 -10.49 -3.17 -15.38
CA LYS A 255 -10.81 -1.75 -15.14
C LYS A 255 -10.51 -1.31 -13.70
N PHE A 256 -9.37 -1.75 -13.18
CA PHE A 256 -8.96 -1.38 -11.83
C PHE A 256 -8.83 0.15 -11.71
N SER A 257 -9.45 0.72 -10.70
CA SER A 257 -9.50 2.18 -10.46
C SER A 257 -8.93 2.59 -9.09
N GLY A 258 -8.39 1.64 -8.34
CA GLY A 258 -7.74 1.91 -7.06
C GLY A 258 -6.37 2.57 -7.23
N PRO A 259 -5.74 2.99 -6.13
CA PRO A 259 -4.42 3.61 -6.17
C PRO A 259 -3.30 2.59 -6.36
N PHE A 260 -2.21 3.08 -6.95
CA PHE A 260 -0.94 2.40 -7.08
C PHE A 260 0.09 3.10 -6.20
N SER A 261 0.69 2.41 -5.25
CA SER A 261 1.74 2.95 -4.40
C SER A 261 3.11 2.47 -4.88
N LEU A 262 3.98 3.40 -5.24
CA LEU A 262 5.36 3.06 -5.63
C LEU A 262 6.18 2.76 -4.38
N GLN A 263 6.44 1.47 -4.14
CA GLN A 263 7.26 0.93 -3.05
C GLN A 263 8.59 0.38 -3.59
N ALA A 264 9.18 1.07 -4.57
CA ALA A 264 10.34 0.59 -5.29
C ALA A 264 11.63 0.62 -4.47
N TYR A 265 12.62 -0.10 -4.98
CA TYR A 265 13.99 -0.10 -4.48
C TYR A 265 14.56 1.32 -4.36
N ARG A 266 15.36 1.53 -3.32
CA ARG A 266 16.19 2.73 -3.11
C ARG A 266 17.66 2.32 -3.14
N ASP A 267 18.46 3.14 -3.81
CA ASP A 267 19.92 2.99 -3.75
C ASP A 267 20.49 3.96 -2.69
N LYS A 268 21.29 3.44 -1.77
CA LYS A 268 21.94 4.24 -0.73
C LYS A 268 22.93 5.26 -1.29
N ASN A 269 23.49 4.99 -2.47
CA ASN A 269 24.57 5.75 -3.09
C ASN A 269 24.10 6.63 -4.27
N SER A 270 22.82 6.61 -4.61
CA SER A 270 22.29 7.33 -5.77
C SER A 270 21.32 8.45 -5.39
N ASN A 271 21.05 9.31 -6.36
CA ASN A 271 20.01 10.33 -6.25
C ASN A 271 18.63 9.69 -6.37
N ASN A 272 17.96 9.49 -5.24
CA ASN A 272 16.63 8.88 -5.20
C ASN A 272 15.60 9.63 -6.04
N ILE A 273 15.73 10.94 -6.22
CA ILE A 273 14.81 11.74 -7.06
C ILE A 273 14.92 11.33 -8.52
N GLU A 274 16.16 11.15 -9.02
CA GLU A 274 16.38 10.70 -10.39
C GLU A 274 15.90 9.25 -10.58
N LEU A 275 16.19 8.39 -9.62
CA LEU A 275 15.73 7.00 -9.63
C LEU A 275 14.20 6.92 -9.68
N LEU A 276 13.50 7.70 -8.85
CA LEU A 276 12.03 7.76 -8.85
C LEU A 276 11.46 8.28 -10.16
N LYS A 277 12.11 9.28 -10.80
CA LYS A 277 11.73 9.74 -12.15
C LYS A 277 11.83 8.63 -13.18
N ASN A 278 12.92 7.86 -13.12
CA ASN A 278 13.14 6.73 -14.03
C ASN A 278 12.09 5.65 -13.83
N TYR A 279 11.74 5.31 -12.59
CA TYR A 279 10.66 4.36 -12.29
C TYR A 279 9.30 4.85 -12.78
N PHE A 280 9.01 6.12 -12.57
CA PHE A 280 7.74 6.71 -13.02
C PHE A 280 7.63 6.71 -14.54
N MET A 281 8.74 7.04 -15.26
CA MET A 281 8.80 6.93 -16.71
C MET A 281 8.66 5.47 -17.19
N PHE A 282 9.32 4.52 -16.53
CA PHE A 282 9.22 3.09 -16.84
C PHE A 282 7.77 2.60 -16.79
N ILE A 283 7.06 2.90 -15.70
CA ILE A 283 5.66 2.53 -15.52
C ILE A 283 4.76 3.19 -16.56
N ASN A 284 4.92 4.52 -16.77
CA ASN A 284 4.12 5.26 -17.74
C ASN A 284 4.32 4.78 -19.18
N ASN A 285 5.53 4.36 -19.53
CA ASN A 285 5.81 3.79 -20.86
C ASN A 285 5.08 2.46 -21.07
N ILE A 286 4.91 1.65 -20.04
CA ILE A 286 4.11 0.42 -20.12
C ILE A 286 2.64 0.78 -20.30
N ILE A 287 2.09 1.63 -19.44
CA ILE A 287 0.67 2.02 -19.48
C ILE A 287 0.29 2.70 -20.79
N TYR A 288 1.19 3.53 -21.34
CA TYR A 288 0.94 4.22 -22.62
C TYR A 288 0.78 3.26 -23.80
N ARG A 289 1.35 2.06 -23.72
CA ARG A 289 1.30 1.03 -24.76
C ARG A 289 0.09 0.10 -24.67
N LEU A 290 -0.67 0.17 -23.56
CA LEU A 290 -1.90 -0.56 -23.34
C LEU A 290 -3.11 0.13 -23.98
#